data_8866414e80ecc3b687da5736cfb5d2f2
#
_entry.id   8866414e80ecc3b687da5736cfb5d2f2
#
_cell.length_a   1.000
_cell.length_b   1.000
_cell.length_c   1.000
_cell.angle_alpha   90.00
_cell.angle_beta   90.00
_cell.angle_gamma   90.00
#
_symmetry.space_group_name_H-M   'P 1'
#
loop_
_entity.id
_entity.type
_entity.pdbx_description
1 polymer ?
#
loop_
_entity_poly.entity_id
_entity_poly.type
_entity_poly.pdbx_seq_one_letter_code
_entity_poly.pdbx_strand_id
1 'polypeptide(L)' 'GAHAGYYPGNSPIHLRVYYEKESRKLLRAAAVGQQGIDKRIDILSMAMMNHMTVDELTEFEVAYALHTAP' A
#
# COMPACT_ATOMS: atom_id res chain seq x y z
N GLY A 1 21.42 -9.57 -2.66
CA GLY A 1 21.09 -9.76 -2.72
C GLY A 1 20.60 -8.86 -3.73
N ALA A 2 19.77 -9.39 -4.35
CA ALA A 2 19.15 -8.48 -5.21
C ALA A 2 18.70 -7.34 -4.35
N HIS A 3 19.26 -6.27 -4.57
CA HIS A 3 18.76 -5.08 -3.98
C HIS A 3 17.72 -4.49 -4.91
N ALA A 4 16.82 -3.81 -4.36
CA ALA A 4 15.84 -3.14 -5.16
C ALA A 4 16.52 -2.07 -5.98
N GLY A 5 16.27 -2.08 -7.26
CA GLY A 5 16.68 -1.00 -8.12
C GLY A 5 15.64 0.10 -8.03
N TYR A 6 16.09 1.31 -7.87
CA TYR A 6 15.20 2.46 -7.84
C TYR A 6 15.54 3.40 -8.97
N TYR A 7 14.52 3.94 -9.58
CA TYR A 7 14.72 5.06 -10.48
C TYR A 7 15.12 6.29 -9.66
N PRO A 8 15.92 7.19 -10.25
CA PRO A 8 16.21 8.44 -9.58
C PRO A 8 14.91 9.16 -9.17
N GLY A 9 14.87 9.58 -7.93
CA GLY A 9 13.70 10.24 -7.40
C GLY A 9 12.67 9.31 -6.77
N ASN A 10 12.83 8.01 -6.94
CA ASN A 10 11.94 7.04 -6.30
C ASN A 10 12.52 6.58 -4.98
N SER A 11 11.65 6.44 -4.00
CA SER A 11 12.01 5.92 -2.68
C SER A 11 11.09 4.77 -2.33
N PRO A 12 11.59 3.78 -1.60
CA PRO A 12 10.71 2.71 -1.16
C PRO A 12 9.67 3.24 -0.19
N ILE A 13 8.48 2.67 -0.27
CA ILE A 13 7.41 2.92 0.68
C ILE A 13 7.13 1.60 1.37
N HIS A 14 7.14 1.62 2.68
CA HIS A 14 6.83 0.44 3.48
C HIS A 14 5.43 0.58 4.04
N LEU A 15 4.63 -0.42 3.77
CA LEU A 15 3.27 -0.48 4.29
C LEU A 15 3.19 -1.59 5.31
N ARG A 16 2.57 -1.31 6.44
CA ARG A 16 2.28 -2.31 7.44
C ARG A 16 0.79 -2.31 7.68
N VAL A 17 0.17 -3.45 7.52
CA VAL A 17 -1.26 -3.57 7.72
C VAL A 17 -1.54 -4.64 8.76
N TYR A 18 -2.59 -4.41 9.53
CA TYR A 18 -3.13 -5.36 10.49
C TYR A 18 -4.52 -5.71 10.04
N TYR A 19 -4.83 -6.98 9.97
CA TYR A 19 -6.13 -7.41 9.49
C TYR A 19 -6.67 -8.52 10.37
N GLU A 20 -7.99 -8.67 10.36
CA GLU A 20 -8.63 -9.73 11.10
C GLU A 20 -8.36 -11.06 10.41
N LYS A 21 -8.02 -12.05 11.22
CA LYS A 21 -7.54 -13.33 10.71
C LYS A 21 -8.58 -14.07 9.87
N GLU A 22 -9.83 -14.03 10.28
CA GLU A 22 -10.88 -14.79 9.60
C GLU A 22 -11.46 -14.03 8.42
N SER A 23 -11.93 -12.83 8.65
CA SER A 23 -12.55 -12.03 7.59
C SER A 23 -11.54 -11.41 6.65
N ARG A 24 -10.30 -11.27 7.11
CA ARG A 24 -9.20 -10.61 6.41
C ARG A 24 -9.44 -9.12 6.17
N LYS A 25 -10.40 -8.55 6.90
CA LYS A 25 -10.67 -7.13 6.80
C LYS A 25 -9.58 -6.32 7.49
N LEU A 26 -9.29 -5.18 6.89
CA LEU A 26 -8.27 -4.29 7.45
C LEU A 26 -8.73 -3.70 8.77
N LEU A 27 -7.84 -3.73 9.74
CA LEU A 27 -8.07 -3.16 11.07
C LEU A 27 -7.25 -1.89 11.26
N ARG A 28 -6.04 -1.87 10.74
CA ARG A 28 -5.11 -0.79 10.98
C ARG A 28 -4.05 -0.81 9.89
N ALA A 29 -3.54 0.36 9.54
CA ALA A 29 -2.49 0.46 8.55
C ALA A 29 -1.56 1.61 8.90
N ALA A 30 -0.31 1.46 8.47
CA ALA A 30 0.70 2.49 8.61
C ALA A 30 1.58 2.48 7.36
N ALA A 31 2.03 3.65 6.96
CA ALA A 31 2.90 3.79 5.81
C ALA A 31 4.11 4.63 6.20
N VAL A 32 5.28 4.21 5.73
CA VAL A 32 6.53 4.92 5.97
C VAL A 32 7.26 5.06 4.65
N GLY A 33 7.67 6.27 4.32
CA GLY A 33 8.37 6.54 3.08
C GLY A 33 8.60 8.03 2.93
N GLN A 34 9.22 8.42 1.84
CA GLN A 34 9.51 9.83 1.58
C GLN A 34 8.61 10.42 0.52
N GLN A 35 8.44 9.72 -0.59
CA GLN A 35 7.66 10.21 -1.70
C GLN A 35 6.45 9.32 -1.92
N GLY A 36 5.35 9.95 -2.29
CA GLY A 36 4.12 9.23 -2.55
C GLY A 36 3.40 8.76 -1.31
N ILE A 37 3.87 9.15 -0.12
CA ILE A 37 3.28 8.70 1.14
C ILE A 37 1.86 9.22 1.29
N ASP A 38 1.61 10.45 0.87
CA ASP A 38 0.28 11.05 0.98
C ASP A 38 -0.76 10.27 0.19
N LYS A 39 -0.40 9.88 -1.03
CA LYS A 39 -1.29 9.07 -1.88
C LYS A 39 -1.57 7.72 -1.26
N ARG A 40 -0.55 7.09 -0.67
CA ARG A 40 -0.71 5.79 -0.02
C ARG A 40 -1.60 5.88 1.19
N ILE A 41 -1.46 6.95 1.97
CA ILE A 41 -2.30 7.19 3.13
C ILE A 41 -3.75 7.36 2.70
N ASP A 42 -4.00 8.10 1.62
CA ASP A 42 -5.35 8.27 1.10
C ASP A 42 -5.97 6.94 0.68
N ILE A 43 -5.20 6.12 -0.03
CA ILE A 43 -5.66 4.80 -0.47
C ILE A 43 -5.99 3.92 0.73
N LEU A 44 -5.11 3.89 1.72
CA LEU A 44 -5.31 3.10 2.92
C LEU A 44 -6.54 3.57 3.69
N SER A 45 -6.72 4.87 3.81
CA SER A 45 -7.87 5.44 4.50
C SER A 45 -9.17 5.03 3.81
N MET A 46 -9.22 5.12 2.50
CA MET A 46 -10.40 4.70 1.74
C MET A 46 -10.66 3.22 1.88
N ALA A 47 -9.61 2.41 1.84
CA ALA A 47 -9.75 0.97 2.01
C ALA A 47 -10.34 0.62 3.37
N MET A 48 -9.89 1.29 4.41
CA MET A 48 -10.39 1.04 5.76
C MET A 48 -11.83 1.52 5.93
N MET A 49 -12.15 2.68 5.36
CA MET A 49 -13.51 3.21 5.42
C MET A 49 -14.51 2.31 4.70
N ASN A 50 -14.07 1.61 3.68
CA ASN A 50 -14.92 0.71 2.90
C ASN A 50 -14.83 -0.75 3.36
N HIS A 51 -14.21 -0.99 4.50
CA HIS A 51 -14.11 -2.33 5.09
C HIS A 51 -13.50 -3.35 4.14
N MET A 52 -12.49 -2.92 3.39
CA MET A 52 -11.82 -3.78 2.42
C MET A 52 -10.97 -4.83 3.13
N THR A 53 -10.79 -5.95 2.44
CA THR A 53 -9.89 -6.99 2.92
C THR A 53 -8.45 -6.67 2.51
N VAL A 54 -7.50 -7.35 3.15
CA VAL A 54 -6.10 -7.21 2.77
C VAL A 54 -5.87 -7.69 1.34
N ASP A 55 -6.66 -8.65 0.88
CA ASP A 55 -6.54 -9.16 -0.49
C ASP A 55 -6.97 -8.09 -1.50
N GLU A 56 -8.06 -7.41 -1.23
CA GLU A 56 -8.53 -6.32 -2.07
C GLU A 56 -7.54 -5.17 -2.10
N LEU A 57 -6.95 -4.85 -0.95
CA LEU A 57 -5.92 -3.82 -0.89
C LEU A 57 -4.72 -4.20 -1.74
N THR A 58 -4.30 -5.45 -1.69
CA THR A 58 -3.16 -5.92 -2.48
C THR A 58 -3.43 -5.76 -3.97
N GLU A 59 -4.63 -6.13 -4.42
CA GLU A 59 -5.00 -5.95 -5.82
C GLU A 59 -4.99 -4.48 -6.22
N PHE A 60 -5.48 -3.62 -5.35
CA PHE A 60 -5.51 -2.19 -5.60
C PHE A 60 -4.10 -1.61 -5.70
N GLU A 61 -3.21 -2.04 -4.83
CA GLU A 61 -1.82 -1.58 -4.83
C GLU A 61 -1.08 -2.03 -6.09
N VAL A 62 -1.32 -3.25 -6.55
CA VAL A 62 -0.73 -3.74 -7.79
C VAL A 62 -1.23 -2.90 -8.98
N ALA A 63 -2.51 -2.65 -9.03
CA ALA A 63 -3.09 -1.84 -10.10
C ALA A 63 -2.53 -0.42 -10.09
N TYR A 64 -2.38 0.16 -8.91
CA TYR A 64 -1.79 1.49 -8.76
C TYR A 64 -0.36 1.53 -9.26
N ALA A 65 0.43 0.53 -8.87
CA ALA A 65 1.83 0.45 -9.28
C ALA A 65 1.97 0.32 -10.80
N LEU A 66 1.13 -0.50 -11.41
CA LEU A 66 1.15 -0.68 -12.87
C LEU A 66 0.73 0.60 -13.59
N HIS A 67 -0.25 1.30 -13.04
CA HIS A 67 -0.78 2.52 -13.66
C HIS A 67 0.19 3.69 -13.57
N THR A 68 0.97 3.74 -12.49
CA THR A 68 1.90 4.86 -12.26
C THR A 68 3.33 4.53 -12.65
N ALA A 69 3.60 3.34 -13.14
CA ALA A 69 4.95 2.95 -13.56
C ALA A 69 5.38 3.80 -14.75
N PRO A 70 6.65 4.19 -14.82
CA PRO A 70 7.17 4.94 -15.95
C PRO A 70 7.21 4.12 -17.21
#